data_49f457493ee461f8f6cd7e2e9b3520f9
#
_entry.id   49f457493ee461f8f6cd7e2e9b3520f9
#
_cell.length_a   1.000
_cell.length_b   1.000
_cell.length_c   1.000
_cell.angle_alpha   90.00
_cell.angle_beta   90.00
_cell.angle_gamma   90.00
#
_symmetry.space_group_name_H-M   'P 1'
#
loop_
_entity.id
_entity.type
_entity.pdbx_description
1 polymer ?
#
loop_
_entity_poly.entity_id
_entity_poly.type
_entity_poly.pdbx_seq_one_letter_code
_entity_poly.pdbx_strand_id
1 'polypeptide(L)'
;MEREKLGSRLGFILLSAGCAIGVGNVWKFPWMVGQYGGGIFVLIYLFFLVAMGIPVMTMEFSLGRASQKSPVKLYDALAPKNSKWKLHGWAALVGNVVLMMFYTVVTGWLLQYFVKMIKGDFKGLDSAGVSGEFGNMVSDPGMMTLFVAIVVVVGFLVLSFGVKNGLEKVTKVMMLALLAIMVVLAFNGFFLDGAAEGLKFYLIPNFDTMADAGINIFQVITAAMSQAFFTLSLGIGSMAIFGSYLGKDRTLMGESVNVAILDTCVALVAGLIIFPACFTYNDGNVNAGPALIFETLPNVFNHMPLGQLWGSLFFLFLSFAALSTIFAVFENILACIQDITNWSRKKICIVAGIGLFVLSIPCVLGFNLWAGFEPFAFVKPGTNIMDLEDFIVSTLLLPIGSLIFVLFCTSKKGWGWDNFVAEANTGKGFKVKPWMKTYMKYVLPVLLSIFIVISIVTFFWPNIFAF
;
A
#
# COMPACT_ATOMS: atom_id res chain seq x y z
N MET A 1 -1.41 -27.70 11.76
CA MET A 1 -2.32 -26.91 12.58
C MET A 1 -3.47 -26.42 11.71
N GLU A 2 -4.72 -26.48 12.21
CA GLU A 2 -5.83 -25.80 11.56
C GLU A 2 -5.61 -24.28 11.59
N ARG A 3 -5.93 -23.59 10.49
CA ARG A 3 -5.88 -22.14 10.42
C ARG A 3 -6.95 -21.53 11.31
N GLU A 4 -6.59 -20.49 12.07
CA GLU A 4 -7.59 -19.66 12.74
C GLU A 4 -8.51 -19.04 11.67
N LYS A 5 -9.81 -18.97 11.95
CA LYS A 5 -10.79 -18.32 11.07
C LYS A 5 -11.16 -16.96 11.63
N LEU A 6 -11.40 -16.00 10.73
CA LEU A 6 -11.94 -14.70 11.11
C LEU A 6 -13.33 -14.83 11.72
N GLY A 7 -13.62 -13.98 12.68
CA GLY A 7 -14.88 -14.03 13.43
C GLY A 7 -16.07 -13.46 12.66
N SER A 8 -15.83 -12.59 11.66
CA SER A 8 -16.90 -11.94 10.91
C SER A 8 -16.49 -11.56 9.49
N ARG A 9 -17.49 -11.50 8.58
CA ARG A 9 -17.28 -10.98 7.21
C ARG A 9 -16.80 -9.53 7.20
N LEU A 10 -17.39 -8.68 8.07
CA LEU A 10 -16.94 -7.29 8.19
C LEU A 10 -15.49 -7.23 8.64
N GLY A 11 -15.08 -8.10 9.59
CA GLY A 11 -13.67 -8.22 10.00
C GLY A 11 -12.77 -8.60 8.85
N PHE A 12 -13.17 -9.54 7.99
CA PHE A 12 -12.40 -9.89 6.78
C PHE A 12 -12.26 -8.69 5.82
N ILE A 13 -13.37 -8.02 5.49
CA ILE A 13 -13.34 -6.88 4.54
C ILE A 13 -12.45 -5.76 5.10
N LEU A 14 -12.63 -5.39 6.38
CA LEU A 14 -11.84 -4.32 6.99
C LEU A 14 -10.36 -4.70 7.18
N LEU A 15 -10.07 -5.98 7.43
CA LEU A 15 -8.69 -6.46 7.54
C LEU A 15 -8.00 -6.47 6.16
N SER A 16 -8.65 -7.01 5.14
CA SER A 16 -8.11 -7.04 3.77
C SER A 16 -8.00 -5.63 3.19
N ALA A 17 -9.02 -4.81 3.40
CA ALA A 17 -8.97 -3.40 3.03
C ALA A 17 -7.90 -2.64 3.82
N GLY A 18 -7.73 -2.90 5.13
CA GLY A 18 -6.68 -2.30 5.95
C GLY A 18 -5.25 -2.71 5.53
N CYS A 19 -5.10 -3.83 4.85
CA CYS A 19 -3.84 -4.19 4.18
C CYS A 19 -3.61 -3.33 2.92
N ALA A 20 -4.66 -3.10 2.14
CA ALA A 20 -4.63 -2.27 0.94
C ALA A 20 -4.56 -0.78 1.30
N ILE A 21 -5.43 -0.31 2.19
CA ILE A 21 -5.50 1.07 2.66
C ILE A 21 -4.28 1.38 3.54
N GLY A 22 -3.29 1.99 2.94
CA GLY A 22 -2.06 2.37 3.60
C GLY A 22 -1.58 3.76 3.16
N VAL A 23 -0.29 3.98 3.29
CA VAL A 23 0.38 5.20 2.80
C VAL A 23 0.17 5.39 1.30
N GLY A 24 -0.07 4.30 0.56
CA GLY A 24 -0.36 4.32 -0.88
C GLY A 24 -1.60 5.12 -1.25
N ASN A 25 -2.67 5.05 -0.45
CA ASN A 25 -3.93 5.75 -0.70
C ASN A 25 -3.90 7.22 -0.27
N VAL A 26 -3.25 7.48 0.85
CA VAL A 26 -3.36 8.77 1.53
C VAL A 26 -2.19 9.70 1.23
N TRP A 27 -1.08 9.13 0.79
CA TRP A 27 0.12 9.87 0.44
C TRP A 27 0.47 9.73 -1.06
N LYS A 28 0.78 8.48 -1.52
CA LYS A 28 1.28 8.27 -2.88
C LYS A 28 0.22 8.64 -3.93
N PHE A 29 -1.03 8.24 -3.72
CA PHE A 29 -2.11 8.56 -4.67
C PHE A 29 -2.33 10.07 -4.85
N PRO A 30 -2.52 10.91 -3.79
CA PRO A 30 -2.72 12.33 -3.98
C PRO A 30 -1.55 13.04 -4.67
N TRP A 31 -0.29 12.73 -4.31
CA TRP A 31 0.82 13.38 -5.00
C TRP A 31 0.93 12.94 -6.46
N MET A 32 0.65 11.67 -6.78
CA MET A 32 0.60 11.21 -8.18
C MET A 32 -0.51 11.91 -8.97
N VAL A 33 -1.70 12.11 -8.36
CA VAL A 33 -2.77 12.92 -8.97
C VAL A 33 -2.26 14.32 -9.28
N GLY A 34 -1.60 14.97 -8.32
CA GLY A 34 -1.02 16.31 -8.50
C GLY A 34 0.03 16.38 -9.60
N GLN A 35 0.89 15.36 -9.69
CA GLN A 35 1.99 15.32 -10.67
C GLN A 35 1.56 14.87 -12.08
N TYR A 36 0.47 14.11 -12.20
CA TYR A 36 0.08 13.46 -13.47
C TYR A 36 -1.26 13.96 -14.05
N GLY A 37 -1.60 15.23 -13.84
CA GLY A 37 -2.71 15.89 -14.53
C GLY A 37 -4.08 15.73 -13.87
N GLY A 38 -4.14 15.59 -12.54
CA GLY A 38 -5.39 15.68 -11.79
C GLY A 38 -6.39 14.58 -12.12
N GLY A 39 -7.62 14.98 -12.46
CA GLY A 39 -8.74 14.07 -12.72
C GLY A 39 -8.52 13.07 -13.86
N ILE A 40 -7.64 13.37 -14.83
CA ILE A 40 -7.30 12.40 -15.89
C ILE A 40 -6.55 11.18 -15.33
N PHE A 41 -5.60 11.42 -14.41
CA PHE A 41 -4.90 10.34 -13.71
C PHE A 41 -5.89 9.49 -12.89
N VAL A 42 -6.81 10.13 -12.16
CA VAL A 42 -7.83 9.43 -11.36
C VAL A 42 -8.66 8.49 -12.23
N LEU A 43 -9.13 8.97 -13.40
CA LEU A 43 -9.93 8.15 -14.33
C LEU A 43 -9.15 6.92 -14.83
N ILE A 44 -7.90 7.11 -15.25
CA ILE A 44 -7.04 6.03 -15.76
C ILE A 44 -6.68 5.05 -14.66
N TYR A 45 -6.40 5.55 -13.45
CA TYR A 45 -6.16 4.71 -12.27
C TYR A 45 -7.35 3.81 -11.95
N LEU A 46 -8.57 4.36 -11.92
CA LEU A 46 -9.79 3.58 -11.67
C LEU A 46 -10.00 2.48 -12.72
N PHE A 47 -9.69 2.79 -13.98
CA PHE A 47 -9.74 1.80 -15.06
C PHE A 47 -8.79 0.63 -14.78
N PHE A 48 -7.51 0.88 -14.46
CA PHE A 48 -6.55 -0.17 -14.20
C PHE A 48 -6.80 -0.94 -12.90
N LEU A 49 -7.32 -0.27 -11.88
CA LEU A 49 -7.72 -0.92 -10.64
C LEU A 49 -8.79 -1.99 -10.90
N VAL A 50 -9.79 -1.66 -11.73
CA VAL A 50 -10.85 -2.62 -12.11
C VAL A 50 -10.32 -3.68 -13.06
N ALA A 51 -9.57 -3.27 -14.09
CA ALA A 51 -9.11 -4.17 -15.16
C ALA A 51 -8.05 -5.15 -14.64
N MET A 52 -7.11 -4.70 -13.83
CA MET A 52 -5.96 -5.51 -13.40
C MET A 52 -6.03 -5.87 -11.92
N GLY A 53 -6.34 -4.93 -11.05
CA GLY A 53 -6.31 -5.11 -9.60
C GLY A 53 -7.33 -6.15 -9.11
N ILE A 54 -8.60 -5.99 -9.43
CA ILE A 54 -9.66 -6.92 -8.99
C ILE A 54 -9.43 -8.37 -9.47
N PRO A 55 -9.07 -8.64 -10.75
CA PRO A 55 -8.75 -9.98 -11.21
C PRO A 55 -7.58 -10.63 -10.45
N VAL A 56 -6.48 -9.91 -10.26
CA VAL A 56 -5.29 -10.43 -9.54
C VAL A 56 -5.63 -10.71 -8.08
N MET A 57 -6.32 -9.79 -7.39
CA MET A 57 -6.77 -9.97 -6.01
C MET A 57 -7.68 -11.21 -5.87
N THR A 58 -8.59 -11.43 -6.82
CA THR A 58 -9.46 -12.61 -6.83
C THR A 58 -8.66 -13.90 -6.94
N MET A 59 -7.59 -13.90 -7.74
CA MET A 59 -6.69 -15.05 -7.86
C MET A 59 -5.91 -15.31 -6.57
N GLU A 60 -5.36 -14.25 -5.96
CA GLU A 60 -4.65 -14.39 -4.68
C GLU A 60 -5.56 -14.93 -3.57
N PHE A 61 -6.74 -14.37 -3.40
CA PHE A 61 -7.73 -14.89 -2.43
C PHE A 61 -8.09 -16.35 -2.71
N SER A 62 -8.23 -16.73 -4.00
CA SER A 62 -8.57 -18.11 -4.39
C SER A 62 -7.48 -19.09 -4.00
N LEU A 63 -6.22 -18.75 -4.25
CA LEU A 63 -5.08 -19.56 -3.87
C LEU A 63 -4.97 -19.74 -2.35
N GLY A 64 -5.17 -18.66 -1.60
CA GLY A 64 -5.19 -18.69 -0.15
C GLY A 64 -6.31 -19.58 0.40
N ARG A 65 -7.56 -19.38 -0.08
CA ARG A 65 -8.71 -20.13 0.39
C ARG A 65 -8.65 -21.61 0.02
N ALA A 66 -8.18 -21.94 -1.18
CA ALA A 66 -8.05 -23.32 -1.62
C ALA A 66 -6.94 -24.08 -0.88
N SER A 67 -5.80 -23.44 -0.63
CA SER A 67 -4.66 -24.06 0.03
C SER A 67 -4.79 -24.12 1.56
N GLN A 68 -5.48 -23.15 2.18
CA GLN A 68 -5.49 -22.91 3.62
C GLN A 68 -4.05 -22.82 4.19
N LYS A 69 -3.11 -22.27 3.40
CA LYS A 69 -1.68 -22.13 3.71
C LYS A 69 -1.19 -20.70 3.46
N SER A 70 -0.04 -20.39 4.06
CA SER A 70 0.68 -19.15 3.75
C SER A 70 1.26 -19.17 2.33
N PRO A 71 1.66 -18.02 1.77
CA PRO A 71 2.25 -17.93 0.44
C PRO A 71 3.42 -18.89 0.20
N VAL A 72 4.26 -19.14 1.21
CA VAL A 72 5.39 -20.08 1.10
C VAL A 72 4.91 -21.52 0.90
N LYS A 73 3.80 -21.91 1.52
CA LYS A 73 3.30 -23.30 1.50
C LYS A 73 2.11 -23.54 0.56
N LEU A 74 1.50 -22.48 0.00
CA LEU A 74 0.35 -22.65 -0.89
C LEU A 74 0.69 -23.46 -2.16
N TYR A 75 1.92 -23.29 -2.67
CA TYR A 75 2.36 -24.02 -3.86
C TYR A 75 2.64 -25.50 -3.57
N ASP A 76 3.05 -25.85 -2.35
CA ASP A 76 3.20 -27.26 -1.96
C ASP A 76 1.84 -27.98 -1.97
N ALA A 77 0.74 -27.25 -1.70
CA ALA A 77 -0.62 -27.79 -1.69
C ALA A 77 -1.30 -27.83 -3.08
N LEU A 78 -1.03 -26.83 -3.92
CA LEU A 78 -1.80 -26.61 -5.17
C LEU A 78 -1.01 -26.89 -6.47
N ALA A 79 0.33 -26.83 -6.42
CA ALA A 79 1.13 -26.96 -7.62
C ALA A 79 1.38 -28.42 -8.00
N PRO A 80 1.57 -28.73 -9.30
CA PRO A 80 2.01 -30.04 -9.73
C PRO A 80 3.35 -30.45 -9.09
N LYS A 81 3.51 -31.76 -8.82
CA LYS A 81 4.74 -32.29 -8.23
C LYS A 81 5.97 -31.89 -9.08
N ASN A 82 7.07 -31.56 -8.40
CA ASN A 82 8.36 -31.18 -9.01
C ASN A 82 8.32 -29.86 -9.82
N SER A 83 7.32 -29.00 -9.61
CA SER A 83 7.26 -27.70 -10.27
C SER A 83 8.12 -26.66 -9.54
N LYS A 84 8.56 -25.63 -10.26
CA LYS A 84 9.33 -24.50 -9.69
C LYS A 84 8.46 -23.39 -9.09
N TRP A 85 7.13 -23.52 -9.12
CA TRP A 85 6.22 -22.49 -8.63
C TRP A 85 6.46 -22.09 -7.17
N LYS A 86 6.90 -23.04 -6.35
CA LYS A 86 7.23 -22.79 -4.93
C LYS A 86 8.31 -21.72 -4.70
N LEU A 87 9.16 -21.42 -5.70
CA LEU A 87 10.15 -20.35 -5.60
C LEU A 87 9.47 -18.98 -5.41
N HIS A 88 8.31 -18.77 -6.02
CA HIS A 88 7.55 -17.54 -5.84
C HIS A 88 7.06 -17.36 -4.39
N GLY A 89 6.68 -18.42 -3.70
CA GLY A 89 6.29 -18.33 -2.29
C GLY A 89 7.42 -17.78 -1.41
N TRP A 90 8.65 -18.20 -1.66
CA TRP A 90 9.83 -17.67 -0.97
C TRP A 90 10.13 -16.22 -1.36
N ALA A 91 10.02 -15.90 -2.67
CA ALA A 91 10.18 -14.52 -3.14
C ALA A 91 9.13 -13.59 -2.51
N ALA A 92 7.89 -14.06 -2.34
CA ALA A 92 6.84 -13.32 -1.67
C ALA A 92 7.17 -13.06 -0.18
N LEU A 93 7.71 -14.05 0.54
CA LEU A 93 8.14 -13.84 1.93
C LEU A 93 9.27 -12.81 2.01
N VAL A 94 10.29 -12.91 1.16
CA VAL A 94 11.38 -11.93 1.11
C VAL A 94 10.83 -10.55 0.79
N GLY A 95 9.91 -10.44 -0.18
CA GLY A 95 9.26 -9.18 -0.54
C GLY A 95 8.50 -8.55 0.61
N ASN A 96 7.77 -9.34 1.42
CA ASN A 96 7.11 -8.83 2.62
C ASN A 96 8.11 -8.34 3.67
N VAL A 97 9.25 -9.01 3.85
CA VAL A 97 10.30 -8.57 4.77
C VAL A 97 10.92 -7.26 4.29
N VAL A 98 11.33 -7.18 3.01
CA VAL A 98 11.91 -5.94 2.44
C VAL A 98 10.92 -4.78 2.48
N LEU A 99 9.64 -5.02 2.17
CA LEU A 99 8.59 -4.01 2.33
C LEU A 99 8.56 -3.46 3.76
N MET A 100 8.62 -4.34 4.76
CA MET A 100 8.53 -3.91 6.15
C MET A 100 9.80 -3.22 6.65
N MET A 101 10.95 -3.42 6.02
CA MET A 101 12.19 -2.73 6.38
C MET A 101 12.04 -1.21 6.24
N PHE A 102 11.48 -0.72 5.14
CA PHE A 102 11.26 0.72 4.94
C PHE A 102 9.88 1.20 5.41
N TYR A 103 8.85 0.38 5.31
CA TYR A 103 7.50 0.80 5.68
C TYR A 103 7.34 1.06 7.18
N THR A 104 8.08 0.33 8.03
CA THR A 104 8.14 0.61 9.47
C THR A 104 8.81 1.96 9.77
N VAL A 105 9.81 2.36 8.99
CA VAL A 105 10.47 3.67 9.10
C VAL A 105 9.50 4.79 8.74
N VAL A 106 8.81 4.68 7.59
CA VAL A 106 7.78 5.64 7.18
C VAL A 106 6.65 5.75 8.21
N THR A 107 6.19 4.61 8.75
CA THR A 107 5.18 4.61 9.82
C THR A 107 5.70 5.29 11.09
N GLY A 108 6.97 5.12 11.41
CA GLY A 108 7.65 5.83 12.50
C GLY A 108 7.62 7.35 12.31
N TRP A 109 7.87 7.85 11.09
CA TRP A 109 7.76 9.28 10.78
C TRP A 109 6.35 9.83 10.99
N LEU A 110 5.33 9.09 10.56
CA LEU A 110 3.94 9.50 10.74
C LEU A 110 3.55 9.60 12.21
N LEU A 111 3.96 8.63 13.03
CA LEU A 111 3.74 8.67 14.47
C LEU A 111 4.50 9.83 15.14
N GLN A 112 5.74 10.10 14.71
CA GLN A 112 6.51 11.23 15.23
C GLN A 112 5.86 12.55 14.88
N TYR A 113 5.35 12.73 13.65
CA TYR A 113 4.62 13.92 13.24
C TYR A 113 3.29 14.07 13.98
N PHE A 114 2.59 12.97 14.26
CA PHE A 114 1.41 13.00 15.13
C PHE A 114 1.75 13.56 16.51
N VAL A 115 2.84 13.10 17.11
CA VAL A 115 3.30 13.60 18.43
C VAL A 115 3.70 15.07 18.36
N LYS A 116 4.44 15.50 17.33
CA LYS A 116 4.83 16.90 17.10
C LYS A 116 3.61 17.81 16.93
N MET A 117 2.60 17.38 16.15
CA MET A 117 1.36 18.13 15.96
C MET A 117 0.58 18.33 17.26
N ILE A 118 0.42 17.26 18.08
CA ILE A 118 -0.26 17.38 19.39
C ILE A 118 0.48 18.34 20.32
N LYS A 119 1.82 18.28 20.35
CA LYS A 119 2.63 19.18 21.16
C LYS A 119 2.60 20.64 20.68
N GLY A 120 2.26 20.85 19.40
CA GLY A 120 2.26 22.17 18.78
C GLY A 120 3.66 22.63 18.35
N ASP A 121 4.58 21.71 18.06
CA ASP A 121 5.97 22.02 17.71
C ASP A 121 6.09 22.85 16.41
N PHE A 122 5.06 22.85 15.56
CA PHE A 122 5.00 23.64 14.33
C PHE A 122 4.48 25.06 14.53
N LYS A 123 3.92 25.38 15.71
CA LYS A 123 3.26 26.66 15.95
C LYS A 123 4.25 27.82 15.91
N GLY A 124 3.99 28.78 15.03
CA GLY A 124 4.81 29.98 14.89
C GLY A 124 6.07 29.79 14.05
N LEU A 125 6.29 28.62 13.46
CA LEU A 125 7.33 28.42 12.45
C LEU A 125 6.89 29.04 11.12
N ASP A 126 7.84 29.64 10.39
CA ASP A 126 7.65 29.98 8.99
C ASP A 126 7.75 28.74 8.08
N SER A 127 7.47 28.89 6.79
CA SER A 127 7.50 27.77 5.84
C SER A 127 8.87 27.09 5.76
N ALA A 128 9.96 27.80 5.93
CA ALA A 128 11.31 27.25 5.94
C ALA A 128 11.56 26.43 7.22
N GLY A 129 11.08 26.92 8.38
CA GLY A 129 11.15 26.20 9.65
C GLY A 129 10.33 24.91 9.62
N VAL A 130 9.10 24.95 9.05
CA VAL A 130 8.27 23.74 8.90
C VAL A 130 8.95 22.71 7.99
N SER A 131 9.49 23.11 6.85
CA SER A 131 10.23 22.21 5.95
C SER A 131 11.51 21.67 6.60
N GLY A 132 12.20 22.49 7.39
CA GLY A 132 13.39 22.08 8.16
C GLY A 132 13.12 20.98 9.19
N GLU A 133 11.90 20.88 9.72
CA GLU A 133 11.53 19.88 10.71
C GLU A 133 11.60 18.44 10.20
N PHE A 134 11.34 18.21 8.90
CA PHE A 134 11.51 16.90 8.29
C PHE A 134 13.00 16.54 8.18
N GLY A 135 13.82 17.47 7.71
CA GLY A 135 15.28 17.29 7.66
C GLY A 135 15.89 16.99 9.03
N ASN A 136 15.48 17.74 10.06
CA ASN A 136 15.92 17.52 11.44
C ASN A 136 15.53 16.13 11.95
N MET A 137 14.31 15.69 11.63
CA MET A 137 13.79 14.38 12.04
C MET A 137 14.59 13.24 11.43
N VAL A 138 14.85 13.26 10.12
CA VAL A 138 15.55 12.17 9.44
C VAL A 138 17.05 12.18 9.72
N SER A 139 17.59 13.30 10.18
CA SER A 139 18.99 13.44 10.61
C SER A 139 19.26 12.89 12.01
N ASP A 140 18.22 12.57 12.80
CA ASP A 140 18.36 11.99 14.15
C ASP A 140 18.17 10.46 14.12
N PRO A 141 19.24 9.66 14.04
CA PRO A 141 19.14 8.21 14.01
C PRO A 141 18.55 7.61 15.29
N GLY A 142 18.71 8.29 16.44
CA GLY A 142 18.21 7.83 17.73
C GLY A 142 16.69 7.89 17.79
N MET A 143 16.12 9.03 17.45
CA MET A 143 14.65 9.23 17.42
C MET A 143 14.01 8.37 16.32
N MET A 144 14.59 8.29 15.13
CA MET A 144 14.08 7.39 14.08
C MET A 144 14.05 5.94 14.55
N THR A 145 15.14 5.44 15.15
CA THR A 145 15.22 4.08 15.68
C THR A 145 14.19 3.82 16.78
N LEU A 146 13.97 4.78 17.68
CA LEU A 146 12.96 4.69 18.73
C LEU A 146 11.54 4.52 18.16
N PHE A 147 11.16 5.34 17.18
CA PHE A 147 9.82 5.22 16.58
C PHE A 147 9.65 3.94 15.74
N VAL A 148 10.70 3.46 15.07
CA VAL A 148 10.69 2.13 14.42
C VAL A 148 10.51 1.02 15.47
N ALA A 149 11.21 1.09 16.61
CA ALA A 149 11.03 0.13 17.69
C ALA A 149 9.58 0.12 18.22
N ILE A 150 8.99 1.31 18.42
CA ILE A 150 7.58 1.44 18.84
C ILE A 150 6.65 0.75 17.83
N VAL A 151 6.80 1.03 16.54
CA VAL A 151 5.99 0.43 15.46
C VAL A 151 6.09 -1.09 15.47
N VAL A 152 7.31 -1.63 15.52
CA VAL A 152 7.57 -3.07 15.50
C VAL A 152 7.00 -3.74 16.76
N VAL A 153 7.24 -3.17 17.94
CA VAL A 153 6.73 -3.70 19.21
C VAL A 153 5.21 -3.69 19.23
N VAL A 154 4.57 -2.58 18.88
CA VAL A 154 3.10 -2.47 18.81
C VAL A 154 2.53 -3.48 17.81
N GLY A 155 3.15 -3.61 16.63
CA GLY A 155 2.73 -4.55 15.60
C GLY A 155 2.71 -6.00 16.09
N PHE A 156 3.83 -6.50 16.57
CA PHE A 156 3.92 -7.87 17.04
C PHE A 156 3.20 -8.13 18.37
N LEU A 157 3.07 -7.11 19.22
CA LEU A 157 2.25 -7.20 20.43
C LEU A 157 0.77 -7.48 20.06
N VAL A 158 0.20 -6.71 19.13
CA VAL A 158 -1.18 -6.93 18.64
C VAL A 158 -1.34 -8.34 18.06
N LEU A 159 -0.39 -8.78 17.24
CA LEU A 159 -0.42 -10.11 16.61
C LEU A 159 -0.26 -11.25 17.63
N SER A 160 0.42 -11.02 18.75
CA SER A 160 0.62 -12.05 19.80
C SER A 160 -0.69 -12.52 20.44
N PHE A 161 -1.76 -11.70 20.36
CA PHE A 161 -3.10 -12.04 20.84
C PHE A 161 -3.93 -12.91 19.86
N GLY A 162 -3.37 -13.29 18.72
CA GLY A 162 -4.02 -14.13 17.71
C GLY A 162 -4.73 -13.33 16.61
N VAL A 163 -5.29 -14.06 15.63
CA VAL A 163 -5.95 -13.44 14.47
C VAL A 163 -7.26 -12.78 14.88
N LYS A 164 -8.13 -13.52 15.59
CA LYS A 164 -9.46 -13.03 15.95
C LYS A 164 -9.45 -11.96 17.05
N ASN A 165 -8.71 -12.19 18.13
CA ASN A 165 -8.74 -11.32 19.32
C ASN A 165 -7.74 -10.15 19.23
N GLY A 166 -6.65 -10.31 18.49
CA GLY A 166 -5.63 -9.28 18.24
C GLY A 166 -5.90 -8.57 16.92
N LEU A 167 -5.46 -9.19 15.82
CA LEU A 167 -5.44 -8.59 14.49
C LEU A 167 -6.83 -8.07 14.05
N GLU A 168 -7.87 -8.93 13.98
CA GLU A 168 -9.20 -8.55 13.50
C GLU A 168 -9.83 -7.44 14.37
N LYS A 169 -9.77 -7.62 15.70
CA LYS A 169 -10.42 -6.68 16.63
C LYS A 169 -9.76 -5.30 16.57
N VAL A 170 -8.44 -5.23 16.60
CA VAL A 170 -7.70 -3.96 16.59
C VAL A 170 -7.84 -3.28 15.24
N THR A 171 -7.62 -4.01 14.13
CA THR A 171 -7.77 -3.44 12.78
C THR A 171 -9.18 -2.93 12.54
N LYS A 172 -10.21 -3.66 12.98
CA LYS A 172 -11.61 -3.21 12.84
C LYS A 172 -11.86 -1.87 13.55
N VAL A 173 -11.40 -1.71 14.78
CA VAL A 173 -11.56 -0.44 15.52
C VAL A 173 -10.78 0.68 14.84
N MET A 174 -9.53 0.44 14.46
CA MET A 174 -8.69 1.41 13.77
C MET A 174 -9.28 1.84 12.43
N MET A 175 -9.77 0.91 11.62
CA MET A 175 -10.37 1.21 10.32
C MET A 175 -11.66 2.02 10.46
N LEU A 176 -12.51 1.72 11.44
CA LEU A 176 -13.71 2.51 11.70
C LEU A 176 -13.36 3.93 12.18
N ALA A 177 -12.36 4.06 13.06
CA ALA A 177 -11.87 5.37 13.50
C ALA A 177 -11.25 6.16 12.33
N LEU A 178 -10.44 5.51 11.50
CA LEU A 178 -9.86 6.08 10.29
C LEU A 178 -10.95 6.66 9.37
N LEU A 179 -11.98 5.86 9.06
CA LEU A 179 -13.08 6.30 8.20
C LEU A 179 -13.86 7.49 8.83
N ALA A 180 -14.07 7.48 10.14
CA ALA A 180 -14.72 8.58 10.83
C ALA A 180 -13.89 9.89 10.79
N ILE A 181 -12.59 9.80 11.09
CA ILE A 181 -11.67 10.96 11.02
C ILE A 181 -11.62 11.50 9.60
N MET A 182 -11.53 10.62 8.60
CA MET A 182 -11.47 10.97 7.19
C MET A 182 -12.72 11.76 6.74
N VAL A 183 -13.92 11.34 7.17
CA VAL A 183 -15.17 12.07 6.87
C VAL A 183 -15.14 13.48 7.50
N VAL A 184 -14.68 13.60 8.73
CA VAL A 184 -14.56 14.90 9.43
C VAL A 184 -13.57 15.83 8.72
N LEU A 185 -12.41 15.31 8.32
CA LEU A 185 -11.39 16.08 7.58
C LEU A 185 -11.88 16.50 6.19
N ALA A 186 -12.54 15.61 5.44
CA ALA A 186 -13.10 15.93 4.14
C ALA A 186 -14.23 16.98 4.24
N PHE A 187 -15.07 16.86 5.27
CA PHE A 187 -16.12 17.85 5.51
C PHE A 187 -15.51 19.23 5.78
N ASN A 188 -14.45 19.33 6.58
CA ASN A 188 -13.74 20.60 6.77
C ASN A 188 -13.16 21.14 5.46
N GLY A 189 -12.62 20.26 4.58
CA GLY A 189 -12.05 20.65 3.29
C GLY A 189 -13.03 21.39 2.38
N PHE A 190 -14.33 21.05 2.41
CA PHE A 190 -15.36 21.69 1.55
C PHE A 190 -15.64 23.15 1.91
N PHE A 191 -15.26 23.61 3.08
CA PHE A 191 -15.46 25.00 3.53
C PHE A 191 -14.24 25.89 3.34
N LEU A 192 -13.16 25.37 2.76
CA LEU A 192 -11.97 26.15 2.44
C LEU A 192 -12.17 26.98 1.18
N ASP A 193 -11.57 28.17 1.12
CA ASP A 193 -11.75 29.12 0.02
C ASP A 193 -11.34 28.55 -1.34
N GLY A 194 -10.24 27.77 -1.42
CA GLY A 194 -9.76 27.09 -2.62
C GLY A 194 -10.45 25.76 -2.93
N ALA A 195 -11.50 25.38 -2.18
CA ALA A 195 -12.14 24.07 -2.33
C ALA A 195 -12.68 23.81 -3.75
N ALA A 196 -13.34 24.81 -4.33
CA ALA A 196 -13.94 24.65 -5.66
C ALA A 196 -12.89 24.38 -6.74
N GLU A 197 -11.77 25.10 -6.72
CA GLU A 197 -10.66 24.93 -7.68
C GLU A 197 -9.93 23.61 -7.46
N GLY A 198 -9.61 23.28 -6.20
CA GLY A 198 -8.98 22.02 -5.85
C GLY A 198 -9.81 20.81 -6.24
N LEU A 199 -11.13 20.82 -6.01
CA LEU A 199 -12.04 19.75 -6.43
C LEU A 199 -12.21 19.68 -7.94
N LYS A 200 -12.23 20.82 -8.64
CA LYS A 200 -12.26 20.86 -10.11
C LYS A 200 -11.01 20.19 -10.69
N PHE A 201 -9.83 20.56 -10.22
CA PHE A 201 -8.57 19.94 -10.63
C PHE A 201 -8.57 18.42 -10.38
N TYR A 202 -9.05 18.02 -9.20
CA TYR A 202 -8.98 16.64 -8.75
C TYR A 202 -9.97 15.70 -9.45
N LEU A 203 -11.22 16.15 -9.66
CA LEU A 203 -12.32 15.29 -10.09
C LEU A 203 -12.69 15.45 -11.56
N ILE A 204 -12.37 16.58 -12.18
CA ILE A 204 -12.74 16.84 -13.58
C ILE A 204 -11.55 16.50 -14.48
N PRO A 205 -11.65 15.46 -15.32
CA PRO A 205 -10.62 15.13 -16.29
C PRO A 205 -10.41 16.31 -17.27
N ASN A 206 -9.18 16.82 -17.32
CA ASN A 206 -8.80 17.89 -18.24
C ASN A 206 -7.43 17.57 -18.86
N PHE A 207 -7.36 17.51 -20.19
CA PHE A 207 -6.12 17.25 -20.90
C PHE A 207 -5.18 18.48 -20.90
N ASP A 208 -5.72 19.69 -20.76
CA ASP A 208 -4.93 20.91 -20.71
C ASP A 208 -4.02 20.91 -19.47
N THR A 209 -4.53 20.49 -18.30
CA THR A 209 -3.73 20.39 -17.08
C THR A 209 -2.53 19.44 -17.22
N MET A 210 -2.67 18.38 -17.99
CA MET A 210 -1.60 17.45 -18.31
C MET A 210 -0.59 18.10 -19.28
N ALA A 211 -1.08 18.80 -20.32
CA ALA A 211 -0.23 19.48 -21.30
C ALA A 211 0.56 20.64 -20.67
N ASP A 212 -0.09 21.45 -19.84
CA ASP A 212 0.53 22.57 -19.11
C ASP A 212 1.64 22.08 -18.16
N ALA A 213 1.50 20.89 -17.59
CA ALA A 213 2.51 20.24 -16.78
C ALA A 213 3.65 19.59 -17.61
N GLY A 214 3.57 19.62 -18.95
CA GLY A 214 4.57 18.99 -19.84
C GLY A 214 4.59 17.46 -19.77
N ILE A 215 3.45 16.83 -19.42
CA ILE A 215 3.33 15.40 -19.19
C ILE A 215 2.56 14.77 -20.35
N ASN A 216 3.06 13.67 -20.91
CA ASN A 216 2.36 12.95 -21.94
C ASN A 216 1.44 11.84 -21.36
N ILE A 217 0.44 11.44 -22.12
CA ILE A 217 -0.56 10.44 -21.72
C ILE A 217 0.06 9.08 -21.38
N PHE A 218 1.20 8.72 -21.97
CA PHE A 218 1.88 7.48 -21.70
C PHE A 218 2.47 7.45 -20.28
N GLN A 219 3.03 8.59 -19.83
CA GLN A 219 3.51 8.75 -18.44
C GLN A 219 2.36 8.62 -17.45
N VAL A 220 1.20 9.22 -17.76
CA VAL A 220 -0.01 9.10 -16.92
C VAL A 220 -0.48 7.65 -16.83
N ILE A 221 -0.53 6.94 -17.96
CA ILE A 221 -0.94 5.52 -18.01
C ILE A 221 0.00 4.67 -17.16
N THR A 222 1.31 4.80 -17.30
CA THR A 222 2.29 3.99 -16.55
C THR A 222 2.26 4.29 -15.06
N ALA A 223 2.13 5.55 -14.68
CA ALA A 223 1.98 5.97 -13.29
C ALA A 223 0.68 5.42 -12.67
N ALA A 224 -0.45 5.49 -13.39
CA ALA A 224 -1.75 4.97 -12.94
C ALA A 224 -1.75 3.44 -12.80
N MET A 225 -1.12 2.71 -13.73
CA MET A 225 -0.92 1.26 -13.61
C MET A 225 -0.10 0.92 -12.36
N SER A 226 1.02 1.61 -12.14
CA SER A 226 1.86 1.42 -10.95
C SER A 226 1.07 1.63 -9.66
N GLN A 227 0.30 2.71 -9.59
CA GLN A 227 -0.52 3.01 -8.42
C GLN A 227 -1.61 1.96 -8.18
N ALA A 228 -2.25 1.43 -9.23
CA ALA A 228 -3.28 0.41 -9.10
C ALA A 228 -2.78 -0.92 -8.51
N PHE A 229 -1.51 -1.29 -8.75
CA PHE A 229 -0.88 -2.44 -8.11
C PHE A 229 -0.42 -2.16 -6.69
N PHE A 230 0.20 -1.00 -6.49
CA PHE A 230 0.72 -0.61 -5.19
C PHE A 230 -0.39 -0.49 -4.15
N THR A 231 -1.49 0.18 -4.48
CA THR A 231 -2.59 0.43 -3.55
C THR A 231 -3.23 -0.85 -3.00
N LEU A 232 -3.34 -1.90 -3.82
CA LEU A 232 -3.97 -3.16 -3.43
C LEU A 232 -2.98 -4.17 -2.81
N SER A 233 -1.69 -3.83 -2.67
CA SER A 233 -0.65 -4.71 -2.10
C SER A 233 -0.59 -6.10 -2.75
N LEU A 234 -0.73 -6.16 -4.10
CA LEU A 234 -0.79 -7.41 -4.86
C LEU A 234 0.61 -7.94 -5.21
N GLY A 235 0.72 -9.24 -5.42
CA GLY A 235 1.94 -9.91 -5.91
C GLY A 235 2.82 -10.54 -4.83
N ILE A 236 2.73 -10.12 -3.58
CA ILE A 236 3.51 -10.67 -2.46
C ILE A 236 2.69 -11.59 -1.55
N GLY A 237 1.48 -11.97 -1.99
CA GLY A 237 0.65 -12.95 -1.29
C GLY A 237 -0.04 -12.44 -0.02
N SER A 238 -0.09 -11.13 0.22
CA SER A 238 -0.81 -10.56 1.35
C SER A 238 -2.31 -10.87 1.27
N MET A 239 -2.90 -10.81 0.08
CA MET A 239 -4.30 -11.20 -0.12
C MET A 239 -4.49 -12.71 -0.03
N ALA A 240 -3.48 -13.52 -0.39
CA ALA A 240 -3.54 -14.98 -0.24
C ALA A 240 -3.63 -15.39 1.24
N ILE A 241 -2.88 -14.74 2.15
CA ILE A 241 -3.01 -15.08 3.58
C ILE A 241 -4.41 -14.79 4.10
N PHE A 242 -5.03 -13.65 3.73
CA PHE A 242 -6.41 -13.35 4.14
C PHE A 242 -7.41 -14.31 3.49
N GLY A 243 -7.20 -14.68 2.24
CA GLY A 243 -7.95 -15.76 1.58
C GLY A 243 -7.94 -17.05 2.38
N SER A 244 -6.81 -17.40 3.02
CA SER A 244 -6.68 -18.62 3.83
C SER A 244 -7.51 -18.62 5.12
N TYR A 245 -8.00 -17.46 5.56
CA TYR A 245 -8.88 -17.31 6.73
C TYR A 245 -10.37 -17.27 6.35
N LEU A 246 -10.70 -17.27 5.03
CA LEU A 246 -12.09 -17.19 4.54
C LEU A 246 -12.79 -18.54 4.52
N GLY A 247 -14.08 -18.49 4.86
CA GLY A 247 -15.03 -19.58 4.60
C GLY A 247 -15.49 -19.64 3.13
N LYS A 248 -16.38 -20.58 2.81
CA LYS A 248 -16.92 -20.82 1.47
C LYS A 248 -18.30 -20.18 1.22
N ASP A 249 -18.75 -19.30 2.10
CA ASP A 249 -20.10 -18.71 2.05
C ASP A 249 -20.24 -17.65 0.95
N ARG A 250 -19.13 -17.05 0.52
CA ARG A 250 -19.09 -15.93 -0.43
C ARG A 250 -18.13 -16.20 -1.59
N THR A 251 -18.48 -15.66 -2.75
CA THR A 251 -17.61 -15.67 -3.93
C THR A 251 -16.43 -14.74 -3.74
N LEU A 252 -15.24 -15.14 -4.19
CA LEU A 252 -14.04 -14.35 -3.99
C LEU A 252 -13.98 -13.11 -4.90
N MET A 253 -14.56 -13.18 -6.10
CA MET A 253 -14.73 -12.00 -6.95
C MET A 253 -15.56 -10.91 -6.25
N GLY A 254 -16.65 -11.31 -5.56
CA GLY A 254 -17.47 -10.37 -4.79
C GLY A 254 -16.71 -9.72 -3.64
N GLU A 255 -15.90 -10.50 -2.92
CA GLU A 255 -15.09 -9.96 -1.82
C GLU A 255 -13.95 -9.07 -2.34
N SER A 256 -13.32 -9.41 -3.48
CA SER A 256 -12.33 -8.54 -4.12
C SER A 256 -12.90 -7.18 -4.54
N VAL A 257 -14.12 -7.17 -5.08
CA VAL A 257 -14.84 -5.92 -5.41
C VAL A 257 -15.11 -5.10 -4.15
N ASN A 258 -15.56 -5.71 -3.05
CA ASN A 258 -15.83 -4.98 -1.80
C ASN A 258 -14.56 -4.34 -1.23
N VAL A 259 -13.44 -5.07 -1.24
CA VAL A 259 -12.14 -4.55 -0.77
C VAL A 259 -11.66 -3.41 -1.68
N ALA A 260 -11.73 -3.58 -3.00
CA ALA A 260 -11.33 -2.55 -3.96
C ALA A 260 -12.19 -1.28 -3.86
N ILE A 261 -13.51 -1.40 -3.64
CA ILE A 261 -14.39 -0.24 -3.41
C ILE A 261 -13.98 0.52 -2.16
N LEU A 262 -13.74 -0.19 -1.04
CA LEU A 262 -13.35 0.48 0.21
C LEU A 262 -11.98 1.16 0.09
N ASP A 263 -11.00 0.49 -0.51
CA ASP A 263 -9.69 1.02 -0.83
C ASP A 263 -9.77 2.30 -1.67
N THR A 264 -10.55 2.24 -2.77
CA THR A 264 -10.76 3.37 -3.67
C THR A 264 -11.49 4.52 -2.98
N CYS A 265 -12.51 4.25 -2.17
CA CYS A 265 -13.20 5.28 -1.39
C CYS A 265 -12.23 6.06 -0.51
N VAL A 266 -11.31 5.36 0.18
CA VAL A 266 -10.31 6.02 1.03
C VAL A 266 -9.34 6.85 0.18
N ALA A 267 -8.83 6.32 -0.94
CA ALA A 267 -7.96 7.07 -1.84
C ALA A 267 -8.64 8.35 -2.37
N LEU A 268 -9.90 8.22 -2.83
CA LEU A 268 -10.66 9.36 -3.34
C LEU A 268 -10.96 10.41 -2.27
N VAL A 269 -11.34 9.98 -1.07
CA VAL A 269 -11.61 10.94 0.02
C VAL A 269 -10.32 11.59 0.53
N ALA A 270 -9.18 10.91 0.50
CA ALA A 270 -7.89 11.54 0.80
C ALA A 270 -7.60 12.73 -0.14
N GLY A 271 -7.93 12.60 -1.43
CA GLY A 271 -7.87 13.73 -2.37
C GLY A 271 -8.83 14.87 -2.01
N LEU A 272 -10.05 14.56 -1.55
CA LEU A 272 -11.00 15.58 -1.08
C LEU A 272 -10.51 16.36 0.17
N ILE A 273 -9.57 15.80 0.92
CA ILE A 273 -8.92 16.47 2.05
C ILE A 273 -7.75 17.33 1.57
N ILE A 274 -6.89 16.76 0.72
CA ILE A 274 -5.58 17.34 0.38
C ILE A 274 -5.71 18.45 -0.65
N PHE A 275 -6.47 18.27 -1.74
CA PHE A 275 -6.53 19.25 -2.82
C PHE A 275 -7.18 20.58 -2.40
N PRO A 276 -8.33 20.62 -1.71
CA PRO A 276 -8.86 21.87 -1.18
C PRO A 276 -7.86 22.62 -0.28
N ALA A 277 -7.14 21.91 0.56
CA ALA A 277 -6.16 22.48 1.46
C ALA A 277 -4.93 23.05 0.70
N CYS A 278 -4.39 22.32 -0.27
CA CYS A 278 -3.27 22.80 -1.10
C CYS A 278 -3.67 24.02 -1.96
N PHE A 279 -4.88 24.03 -2.53
CA PHE A 279 -5.36 25.15 -3.34
C PHE A 279 -5.69 26.40 -2.50
N THR A 280 -6.02 26.24 -1.22
CA THR A 280 -6.28 27.37 -0.31
C THR A 280 -4.98 27.99 0.23
N TYR A 281 -3.99 27.16 0.60
CA TYR A 281 -2.85 27.62 1.40
C TYR A 281 -1.48 27.42 0.73
N ASN A 282 -1.42 26.82 -0.47
CA ASN A 282 -0.18 26.53 -1.18
C ASN A 282 -0.28 26.74 -2.71
N ASP A 283 -1.12 27.67 -3.15
CA ASP A 283 -1.31 28.06 -4.57
C ASP A 283 -1.55 26.84 -5.50
N GLY A 284 -2.20 25.79 -5.00
CA GLY A 284 -2.45 24.56 -5.73
C GLY A 284 -1.21 23.66 -5.94
N ASN A 285 -0.07 24.01 -5.37
CA ASN A 285 1.13 23.21 -5.50
C ASN A 285 1.05 21.94 -4.64
N VAL A 286 1.11 20.80 -5.31
CA VAL A 286 1.13 19.47 -4.69
C VAL A 286 2.51 18.88 -4.91
N ASN A 287 3.40 19.06 -3.94
CA ASN A 287 4.77 18.56 -4.02
C ASN A 287 4.83 17.04 -4.16
N ALA A 288 5.85 16.54 -4.83
CA ALA A 288 6.06 15.11 -5.03
C ALA A 288 6.69 14.43 -3.81
N GLY A 289 6.35 13.16 -3.62
CA GLY A 289 6.97 12.30 -2.62
C GLY A 289 6.72 12.72 -1.15
N PRO A 290 7.71 12.51 -0.26
CA PRO A 290 7.58 12.82 1.18
C PRO A 290 7.23 14.27 1.48
N ALA A 291 7.69 15.22 0.66
CA ALA A 291 7.50 16.66 0.87
C ALA A 291 6.02 17.05 0.98
N LEU A 292 5.11 16.38 0.25
CA LEU A 292 3.67 16.66 0.38
C LEU A 292 3.19 16.50 1.82
N ILE A 293 3.53 15.38 2.45
CA ILE A 293 3.02 15.01 3.78
C ILE A 293 3.81 15.70 4.89
N PHE A 294 5.13 15.80 4.75
CA PHE A 294 6.00 16.21 5.86
C PHE A 294 6.44 17.68 5.80
N GLU A 295 6.18 18.37 4.68
CA GLU A 295 6.49 19.78 4.50
C GLU A 295 5.26 20.59 4.11
N THR A 296 4.58 20.25 2.99
CA THR A 296 3.45 21.02 2.49
C THR A 296 2.26 21.01 3.46
N LEU A 297 1.78 19.83 3.86
CA LEU A 297 0.59 19.75 4.71
C LEU A 297 0.81 20.28 6.13
N PRO A 298 1.93 20.06 6.83
CA PRO A 298 2.21 20.75 8.08
C PRO A 298 2.22 22.27 7.95
N ASN A 299 2.76 22.81 6.84
CA ASN A 299 2.71 24.23 6.55
C ASN A 299 1.27 24.73 6.33
N VAL A 300 0.47 23.98 5.57
CA VAL A 300 -0.98 24.25 5.41
C VAL A 300 -1.67 24.31 6.78
N PHE A 301 -1.50 23.28 7.61
CA PHE A 301 -2.10 23.27 8.95
C PHE A 301 -1.62 24.42 9.83
N ASN A 302 -0.37 24.84 9.71
CA ASN A 302 0.17 25.96 10.49
C ASN A 302 -0.51 27.30 10.15
N HIS A 303 -1.06 27.46 8.94
CA HIS A 303 -1.80 28.65 8.52
C HIS A 303 -3.33 28.54 8.73
N MET A 304 -3.85 27.33 9.00
CA MET A 304 -5.30 27.11 9.19
C MET A 304 -5.79 27.51 10.59
N PRO A 305 -7.02 28.03 10.72
CA PRO A 305 -7.69 28.12 12.02
C PRO A 305 -7.79 26.71 12.65
N LEU A 306 -7.44 26.58 13.93
CA LEU A 306 -7.35 25.28 14.63
C LEU A 306 -6.41 24.26 13.97
N GLY A 307 -5.39 24.72 13.25
CA GLY A 307 -4.51 23.86 12.48
C GLY A 307 -3.81 22.75 13.27
N GLN A 308 -3.46 23.00 14.54
CA GLN A 308 -2.93 21.98 15.44
C GLN A 308 -3.91 20.80 15.60
N LEU A 309 -5.22 21.06 15.72
CA LEU A 309 -6.25 20.04 15.81
C LEU A 309 -6.37 19.27 14.49
N TRP A 310 -6.50 19.99 13.37
CA TRP A 310 -6.63 19.37 12.05
C TRP A 310 -5.39 18.56 11.66
N GLY A 311 -4.21 19.09 11.90
CA GLY A 311 -2.95 18.38 11.68
C GLY A 311 -2.81 17.13 12.55
N SER A 312 -3.19 17.21 13.82
CA SER A 312 -3.18 16.05 14.72
C SER A 312 -4.13 14.96 14.25
N LEU A 313 -5.36 15.30 13.86
CA LEU A 313 -6.34 14.37 13.31
C LEU A 313 -5.84 13.74 11.99
N PHE A 314 -5.22 14.56 11.13
CA PHE A 314 -4.67 14.08 9.86
C PHE A 314 -3.52 13.09 10.07
N PHE A 315 -2.55 13.39 10.91
CA PHE A 315 -1.44 12.47 11.19
C PHE A 315 -1.88 11.24 12.00
N LEU A 316 -2.92 11.32 12.81
CA LEU A 316 -3.56 10.17 13.44
C LEU A 316 -4.21 9.26 12.38
N PHE A 317 -4.95 9.84 11.45
CA PHE A 317 -5.54 9.15 10.31
C PHE A 317 -4.47 8.41 9.48
N LEU A 318 -3.37 9.10 9.11
CA LEU A 318 -2.24 8.50 8.40
C LEU A 318 -1.58 7.37 9.19
N SER A 319 -1.39 7.57 10.49
CA SER A 319 -0.80 6.56 11.38
C SER A 319 -1.65 5.30 11.44
N PHE A 320 -2.98 5.43 11.49
CA PHE A 320 -3.89 4.28 11.47
C PHE A 320 -3.87 3.56 10.12
N ALA A 321 -3.81 4.30 9.01
CA ALA A 321 -3.66 3.71 7.69
C ALA A 321 -2.35 2.90 7.58
N ALA A 322 -1.23 3.47 8.01
CA ALA A 322 0.06 2.80 7.99
C ALA A 322 0.11 1.57 8.92
N LEU A 323 -0.37 1.69 10.16
CA LEU A 323 -0.38 0.60 11.12
C LEU A 323 -1.28 -0.57 10.71
N SER A 324 -2.40 -0.32 10.02
CA SER A 324 -3.27 -1.40 9.53
C SER A 324 -2.55 -2.26 8.48
N THR A 325 -1.78 -1.65 7.59
CA THR A 325 -0.93 -2.36 6.62
C THR A 325 0.22 -3.11 7.34
N ILE A 326 0.86 -2.49 8.33
CA ILE A 326 1.90 -3.16 9.16
C ILE A 326 1.35 -4.44 9.78
N PHE A 327 0.21 -4.38 10.45
CA PHE A 327 -0.39 -5.57 11.09
C PHE A 327 -0.70 -6.67 10.07
N ALA A 328 -1.20 -6.29 8.91
CA ALA A 328 -1.55 -7.21 7.84
C ALA A 328 -0.31 -7.93 7.26
N VAL A 329 0.75 -7.19 6.96
CA VAL A 329 1.98 -7.75 6.38
C VAL A 329 2.79 -8.52 7.44
N PHE A 330 2.83 -8.05 8.69
CA PHE A 330 3.45 -8.81 9.78
C PHE A 330 2.73 -10.15 9.99
N GLU A 331 1.39 -10.19 9.88
CA GLU A 331 0.65 -11.45 9.93
C GLU A 331 1.04 -12.39 8.79
N ASN A 332 1.24 -11.87 7.57
CA ASN A 332 1.70 -12.67 6.46
C ASN A 332 3.08 -13.28 6.73
N ILE A 333 4.04 -12.48 7.24
CA ILE A 333 5.39 -12.97 7.63
C ILE A 333 5.27 -14.01 8.73
N LEU A 334 4.48 -13.73 9.78
CA LEU A 334 4.25 -14.63 10.91
C LEU A 334 3.69 -15.97 10.45
N ALA A 335 2.66 -15.96 9.60
CA ALA A 335 2.03 -17.15 9.08
C ALA A 335 2.98 -17.97 8.19
N CYS A 336 3.84 -17.31 7.39
CA CYS A 336 4.88 -17.98 6.62
C CYS A 336 5.88 -18.68 7.54
N ILE A 337 6.41 -17.99 8.56
CA ILE A 337 7.36 -18.58 9.51
C ILE A 337 6.70 -19.72 10.29
N GLN A 338 5.43 -19.58 10.68
CA GLN A 338 4.69 -20.63 11.38
C GLN A 338 4.52 -21.90 10.54
N ASP A 339 4.19 -21.77 9.25
CA ASP A 339 4.07 -22.90 8.33
C ASP A 339 5.41 -23.60 8.02
N ILE A 340 6.54 -22.88 8.14
CA ILE A 340 7.88 -23.42 7.95
C ILE A 340 8.40 -24.13 9.21
N THR A 341 8.24 -23.49 10.39
CA THR A 341 8.94 -23.89 11.62
C THR A 341 8.09 -24.66 12.61
N ASN A 342 6.75 -24.58 12.50
CA ASN A 342 5.78 -25.05 13.51
C ASN A 342 5.96 -24.46 14.90
N TRP A 343 6.65 -23.30 15.04
CA TRP A 343 6.82 -22.63 16.32
C TRP A 343 5.52 -22.03 16.83
N SER A 344 5.47 -21.79 18.15
CA SER A 344 4.35 -21.07 18.74
C SER A 344 4.29 -19.62 18.26
N ARG A 345 3.09 -19.09 18.11
CA ARG A 345 2.85 -17.71 17.65
C ARG A 345 3.64 -16.68 18.46
N LYS A 346 3.67 -16.80 19.79
CA LYS A 346 4.42 -15.89 20.67
C LYS A 346 5.93 -15.92 20.38
N LYS A 347 6.51 -17.12 20.18
CA LYS A 347 7.92 -17.26 19.84
C LYS A 347 8.24 -16.60 18.51
N ILE A 348 7.38 -16.77 17.51
CA ILE A 348 7.55 -16.14 16.18
C ILE A 348 7.46 -14.62 16.30
N CYS A 349 6.49 -14.08 17.05
CA CYS A 349 6.36 -12.64 17.26
C CYS A 349 7.64 -12.01 17.83
N ILE A 350 8.29 -12.68 18.79
CA ILE A 350 9.54 -12.19 19.39
C ILE A 350 10.67 -12.25 18.36
N VAL A 351 10.88 -13.41 17.72
CA VAL A 351 12.01 -13.61 16.80
C VAL A 351 11.86 -12.76 15.54
N ALA A 352 10.67 -12.72 14.94
CA ALA A 352 10.39 -11.89 13.76
C ALA A 352 10.44 -10.40 14.11
N GLY A 353 9.96 -10.01 15.30
CA GLY A 353 10.02 -8.63 15.75
C GLY A 353 11.47 -8.13 15.90
N ILE A 354 12.33 -8.91 16.57
CA ILE A 354 13.76 -8.59 16.68
C ILE A 354 14.40 -8.57 15.28
N GLY A 355 14.12 -9.59 14.46
CA GLY A 355 14.67 -9.68 13.09
C GLY A 355 14.30 -8.50 12.22
N LEU A 356 13.01 -8.12 12.17
CA LEU A 356 12.54 -6.97 11.38
C LEU A 356 13.07 -5.64 11.92
N PHE A 357 13.12 -5.46 13.25
CA PHE A 357 13.73 -4.28 13.83
C PHE A 357 15.18 -4.12 13.37
N VAL A 358 16.00 -5.16 13.48
CA VAL A 358 17.42 -5.13 13.05
C VAL A 358 17.52 -4.87 11.55
N LEU A 359 16.68 -5.52 10.73
CA LEU A 359 16.66 -5.33 9.27
C LEU A 359 16.17 -3.95 8.83
N SER A 360 15.41 -3.23 9.65
CA SER A 360 14.99 -1.85 9.37
C SER A 360 16.06 -0.80 9.68
N ILE A 361 17.09 -1.13 10.49
CA ILE A 361 18.14 -0.19 10.86
C ILE A 361 18.93 0.34 9.66
N PRO A 362 19.34 -0.46 8.65
CA PRO A 362 19.98 0.07 7.45
C PRO A 362 19.17 1.18 6.75
N CYS A 363 17.85 1.02 6.65
CA CYS A 363 16.96 2.03 6.10
C CYS A 363 17.00 3.33 6.93
N VAL A 364 16.95 3.25 8.26
CA VAL A 364 17.11 4.40 9.18
C VAL A 364 18.46 5.09 8.93
N LEU A 365 19.54 4.33 8.89
CA LEU A 365 20.89 4.86 8.74
C LEU A 365 21.13 5.48 7.35
N GLY A 366 20.42 5.03 6.33
CA GLY A 366 20.47 5.58 4.97
C GLY A 366 20.10 7.05 4.87
N PHE A 367 19.37 7.60 5.83
CA PHE A 367 19.00 9.02 5.89
C PHE A 367 20.02 9.90 6.65
N ASN A 368 20.96 9.30 7.35
CA ASN A 368 21.89 10.02 8.24
C ASN A 368 23.33 9.45 8.16
N LEU A 369 23.69 8.49 9.01
CA LEU A 369 25.08 8.00 9.10
C LEU A 369 25.56 7.33 7.79
N TRP A 370 24.68 6.75 6.99
CA TRP A 370 24.96 6.08 5.73
C TRP A 370 24.42 6.87 4.51
N ALA A 371 24.14 8.16 4.65
CA ALA A 371 23.60 8.99 3.59
C ALA A 371 24.52 9.07 2.34
N GLY A 372 25.82 8.77 2.48
CA GLY A 372 26.74 8.65 1.35
C GLY A 372 26.61 7.34 0.55
N PHE A 373 25.78 6.38 0.97
CA PHE A 373 25.51 5.18 0.18
C PHE A 373 24.32 5.43 -0.74
N GLU A 374 24.62 5.73 -1.99
CA GLU A 374 23.65 6.04 -3.04
C GLU A 374 23.56 4.89 -4.06
N PRO A 375 22.67 3.88 -3.86
CA PRO A 375 22.63 2.66 -4.67
C PRO A 375 22.29 2.93 -6.15
N PHE A 376 21.58 4.02 -6.44
CA PHE A 376 21.16 4.40 -7.78
C PHE A 376 21.71 5.77 -8.21
N ALA A 377 22.86 6.21 -7.68
CA ALA A 377 23.48 7.49 -8.03
C ALA A 377 23.69 7.65 -9.56
N PHE A 378 23.90 6.54 -10.28
CA PHE A 378 24.04 6.51 -11.74
C PHE A 378 22.73 6.76 -12.52
N VAL A 379 21.57 6.63 -11.85
CA VAL A 379 20.24 6.96 -12.41
C VAL A 379 19.78 8.32 -11.91
N LYS A 380 19.84 8.51 -10.60
CA LYS A 380 19.41 9.71 -9.91
C LYS A 380 20.29 9.94 -8.66
N PRO A 381 21.01 11.06 -8.57
CA PRO A 381 21.73 11.42 -7.35
C PRO A 381 20.81 11.61 -6.15
N GLY A 382 21.30 11.38 -4.94
CA GLY A 382 20.57 11.54 -3.67
C GLY A 382 19.64 10.37 -3.33
N THR A 383 19.78 9.21 -4.01
CA THR A 383 19.09 7.99 -3.65
C THR A 383 19.69 7.35 -2.40
N ASN A 384 18.87 6.65 -1.63
CA ASN A 384 19.28 6.01 -0.38
C ASN A 384 18.82 4.54 -0.30
N ILE A 385 19.01 3.91 0.86
CA ILE A 385 18.64 2.49 1.07
C ILE A 385 17.13 2.27 0.90
N MET A 386 16.29 3.22 1.31
CA MET A 386 14.83 3.13 1.12
C MET A 386 14.45 3.08 -0.35
N ASP A 387 15.13 3.84 -1.22
CA ASP A 387 14.89 3.81 -2.66
C ASP A 387 15.22 2.45 -3.27
N LEU A 388 16.29 1.80 -2.77
CA LEU A 388 16.64 0.43 -3.18
C LEU A 388 15.59 -0.59 -2.73
N GLU A 389 15.14 -0.50 -1.48
CA GLU A 389 14.12 -1.37 -0.92
C GLU A 389 12.77 -1.20 -1.66
N ASP A 390 12.35 0.05 -1.90
CA ASP A 390 11.13 0.34 -2.67
C ASP A 390 11.24 -0.13 -4.12
N PHE A 391 12.39 0.05 -4.78
CA PHE A 391 12.61 -0.48 -6.14
C PHE A 391 12.42 -2.00 -6.19
N ILE A 392 13.03 -2.73 -5.26
CA ILE A 392 12.92 -4.20 -5.19
C ILE A 392 11.46 -4.61 -5.02
N VAL A 393 10.72 -3.94 -4.15
CA VAL A 393 9.32 -4.30 -3.85
C VAL A 393 8.39 -3.79 -4.94
N SER A 394 8.34 -2.48 -5.15
CA SER A 394 7.29 -1.82 -5.96
C SER A 394 7.51 -2.00 -7.46
N THR A 395 8.78 -1.98 -7.92
CA THR A 395 9.09 -2.10 -9.35
C THR A 395 9.25 -3.56 -9.79
N LEU A 396 9.77 -4.44 -8.93
CA LEU A 396 10.05 -5.82 -9.30
C LEU A 396 9.03 -6.81 -8.69
N LEU A 397 8.99 -6.94 -7.35
CA LEU A 397 8.30 -8.07 -6.70
C LEU A 397 6.78 -8.00 -6.82
N LEU A 398 6.16 -6.82 -6.66
CA LEU A 398 4.70 -6.68 -6.78
C LEU A 398 4.21 -7.02 -8.20
N PRO A 399 4.74 -6.43 -9.28
CA PRO A 399 4.26 -6.73 -10.63
C PRO A 399 4.62 -8.15 -11.11
N ILE A 400 5.85 -8.60 -10.86
CA ILE A 400 6.30 -9.94 -11.24
C ILE A 400 5.51 -11.02 -10.47
N GLY A 401 5.31 -10.82 -9.17
CA GLY A 401 4.53 -11.73 -8.36
C GLY A 401 3.08 -11.81 -8.80
N SER A 402 2.48 -10.67 -9.15
CA SER A 402 1.12 -10.62 -9.72
C SER A 402 1.03 -11.40 -11.02
N LEU A 403 2.01 -11.24 -11.93
CA LEU A 403 2.09 -12.03 -13.17
C LEU A 403 2.20 -13.53 -12.88
N ILE A 404 3.02 -13.91 -11.90
CA ILE A 404 3.19 -15.32 -11.51
C ILE A 404 1.88 -15.90 -10.97
N PHE A 405 1.14 -15.18 -10.12
CA PHE A 405 -0.18 -15.62 -9.63
C PHE A 405 -1.17 -15.81 -10.78
N VAL A 406 -1.22 -14.86 -11.73
CA VAL A 406 -2.09 -14.98 -12.90
C VAL A 406 -1.72 -16.20 -13.75
N LEU A 407 -0.44 -16.39 -14.06
CA LEU A 407 0.04 -17.55 -14.83
C LEU A 407 -0.22 -18.86 -14.10
N PHE A 408 -0.07 -18.91 -12.78
CA PHE A 408 -0.33 -20.09 -11.97
C PHE A 408 -1.83 -20.47 -11.98
N CYS A 409 -2.72 -19.50 -11.87
CA CYS A 409 -4.16 -19.74 -11.91
C CYS A 409 -4.70 -20.07 -13.30
N THR A 410 -4.02 -19.68 -14.38
CA THR A 410 -4.56 -19.80 -15.74
C THR A 410 -3.85 -20.85 -16.62
N SER A 411 -2.62 -21.23 -16.26
CA SER A 411 -1.79 -22.18 -17.01
C SER A 411 -2.15 -23.63 -16.68
N LYS A 412 -2.09 -24.51 -17.68
CA LYS A 412 -2.17 -25.97 -17.51
C LYS A 412 -1.00 -26.55 -16.70
N LYS A 413 0.13 -25.84 -16.63
CA LYS A 413 1.32 -26.22 -15.84
C LYS A 413 1.28 -25.67 -14.40
N GLY A 414 0.24 -24.93 -14.05
CA GLY A 414 -0.03 -24.41 -12.70
C GLY A 414 -1.23 -25.11 -12.06
N TRP A 415 -1.98 -24.36 -11.25
CA TRP A 415 -3.23 -24.82 -10.64
C TRP A 415 -4.36 -24.96 -11.67
N GLY A 416 -4.36 -24.09 -12.66
CA GLY A 416 -5.24 -24.15 -13.82
C GLY A 416 -6.54 -23.38 -13.64
N TRP A 417 -7.10 -22.98 -14.81
CA TRP A 417 -8.30 -22.14 -14.88
C TRP A 417 -9.53 -22.75 -14.21
N ASP A 418 -9.77 -24.04 -14.43
CA ASP A 418 -11.01 -24.68 -13.97
C ASP A 418 -11.02 -24.81 -12.44
N ASN A 419 -9.88 -25.12 -11.81
CA ASN A 419 -9.74 -25.10 -10.36
C ASN A 419 -9.91 -23.70 -9.78
N PHE A 420 -9.29 -22.69 -10.41
CA PHE A 420 -9.45 -21.28 -10.01
C PHE A 420 -10.92 -20.86 -10.02
N VAL A 421 -11.64 -21.12 -11.13
CA VAL A 421 -13.05 -20.71 -11.26
C VAL A 421 -13.95 -21.47 -10.29
N ALA A 422 -13.73 -22.76 -10.11
CA ALA A 422 -14.47 -23.57 -9.16
C ALA A 422 -14.35 -22.98 -7.74
N GLU A 423 -13.15 -22.64 -7.31
CA GLU A 423 -12.92 -22.02 -6.02
C GLU A 423 -13.49 -20.59 -5.95
N ALA A 424 -13.14 -19.71 -6.89
CA ALA A 424 -13.57 -18.31 -6.92
C ALA A 424 -15.08 -18.15 -6.88
N ASN A 425 -15.82 -19.04 -7.56
CA ASN A 425 -17.27 -19.00 -7.70
C ASN A 425 -18.02 -19.75 -6.60
N THR A 426 -17.33 -20.35 -5.64
CA THR A 426 -17.97 -21.00 -4.49
C THR A 426 -18.57 -19.94 -3.56
N GLY A 427 -19.83 -20.13 -3.20
CA GLY A 427 -20.58 -19.23 -2.32
C GLY A 427 -21.51 -18.25 -3.06
N LYS A 428 -22.06 -17.26 -2.33
CA LYS A 428 -23.00 -16.25 -2.85
C LYS A 428 -22.29 -14.95 -3.18
N GLY A 429 -22.57 -14.35 -4.35
CA GLY A 429 -22.02 -13.06 -4.78
C GLY A 429 -21.66 -13.00 -6.26
N PHE A 430 -20.85 -12.01 -6.66
CA PHE A 430 -20.37 -11.87 -8.03
C PHE A 430 -19.46 -13.05 -8.40
N LYS A 431 -19.69 -13.62 -9.59
CA LYS A 431 -18.98 -14.79 -10.08
C LYS A 431 -18.07 -14.41 -11.24
N VAL A 432 -16.94 -15.11 -11.35
CA VAL A 432 -16.11 -15.09 -12.55
C VAL A 432 -16.91 -15.68 -13.70
N LYS A 433 -17.13 -14.89 -14.76
CA LYS A 433 -17.94 -15.25 -15.92
C LYS A 433 -17.10 -15.91 -17.03
N PRO A 434 -17.67 -16.74 -17.91
CA PRO A 434 -16.94 -17.43 -18.97
C PRO A 434 -16.10 -16.52 -19.89
N TRP A 435 -16.61 -15.32 -20.24
CA TRP A 435 -15.89 -14.37 -21.09
C TRP A 435 -14.59 -13.84 -20.45
N MET A 436 -14.52 -13.82 -19.13
CA MET A 436 -13.32 -13.40 -18.37
C MET A 436 -12.15 -14.37 -18.57
N LYS A 437 -12.39 -15.60 -19.02
CA LYS A 437 -11.33 -16.57 -19.30
C LYS A 437 -10.32 -16.06 -20.31
N THR A 438 -10.78 -15.55 -21.44
CA THR A 438 -9.92 -15.01 -22.48
C THR A 438 -9.12 -13.81 -21.99
N TYR A 439 -9.77 -12.91 -21.26
CA TYR A 439 -9.14 -11.75 -20.67
C TYR A 439 -8.05 -12.14 -19.66
N MET A 440 -8.41 -12.88 -18.62
CA MET A 440 -7.51 -13.21 -17.52
C MET A 440 -6.37 -14.17 -17.94
N LYS A 441 -6.58 -14.99 -18.97
CA LYS A 441 -5.59 -15.96 -19.42
C LYS A 441 -4.62 -15.39 -20.45
N TYR A 442 -5.03 -14.46 -21.29
CA TYR A 442 -4.22 -13.96 -22.41
C TYR A 442 -3.95 -12.47 -22.33
N VAL A 443 -4.97 -11.64 -22.09
CA VAL A 443 -4.81 -10.18 -22.09
C VAL A 443 -4.10 -9.69 -20.84
N LEU A 444 -4.55 -10.12 -19.66
CA LEU A 444 -4.00 -9.68 -18.39
C LEU A 444 -2.50 -10.02 -18.21
N PRO A 445 -2.00 -11.24 -18.54
CA PRO A 445 -0.55 -11.53 -18.49
C PRO A 445 0.27 -10.64 -19.43
N VAL A 446 -0.26 -10.32 -20.63
CA VAL A 446 0.42 -9.44 -21.59
C VAL A 446 0.49 -8.01 -21.03
N LEU A 447 -0.62 -7.47 -20.50
CA LEU A 447 -0.64 -6.17 -19.87
C LEU A 447 0.34 -6.07 -18.70
N LEU A 448 0.38 -7.09 -17.83
CA LEU A 448 1.34 -7.17 -16.72
C LEU A 448 2.78 -7.24 -17.20
N SER A 449 3.06 -8.01 -18.26
CA SER A 449 4.41 -8.12 -18.83
C SER A 449 4.87 -6.79 -19.42
N ILE A 450 4.00 -6.10 -20.15
CA ILE A 450 4.27 -4.76 -20.69
C ILE A 450 4.55 -3.79 -19.54
N PHE A 451 3.70 -3.80 -18.51
CA PHE A 451 3.85 -2.94 -17.33
C PHE A 451 5.20 -3.18 -16.63
N ILE A 452 5.61 -4.45 -16.41
CA ILE A 452 6.91 -4.78 -15.80
C ILE A 452 8.06 -4.20 -16.62
N VAL A 453 8.05 -4.42 -17.94
CA VAL A 453 9.10 -3.91 -18.82
C VAL A 453 9.17 -2.38 -18.77
N ILE A 454 8.03 -1.72 -18.90
CA ILE A 454 7.97 -0.25 -18.86
C ILE A 454 8.45 0.29 -17.50
N SER A 455 8.00 -0.31 -16.39
CA SER A 455 8.40 0.13 -15.04
C SER A 455 9.92 0.02 -14.82
N ILE A 456 10.56 -1.06 -15.30
CA ILE A 456 12.00 -1.21 -15.23
C ILE A 456 12.71 -0.20 -16.16
N VAL A 457 12.23 -0.07 -17.39
CA VAL A 457 12.83 0.83 -18.38
C VAL A 457 12.73 2.29 -17.92
N THR A 458 11.56 2.74 -17.46
CA THR A 458 11.40 4.13 -16.98
C THR A 458 12.18 4.41 -15.70
N PHE A 459 12.41 3.41 -14.87
CA PHE A 459 13.25 3.58 -13.69
C PHE A 459 14.70 3.88 -14.07
N PHE A 460 15.30 3.11 -14.99
CA PHE A 460 16.70 3.29 -15.39
C PHE A 460 16.90 4.38 -16.44
N TRP A 461 15.89 4.69 -17.24
CA TRP A 461 15.90 5.71 -18.30
C TRP A 461 14.65 6.60 -18.21
N PRO A 462 14.57 7.51 -17.22
CA PRO A 462 13.37 8.32 -16.97
C PRO A 462 12.88 9.12 -18.18
N ASN A 463 13.79 9.53 -19.05
CA ASN A 463 13.51 10.37 -20.22
C ASN A 463 13.23 9.58 -21.52
N ILE A 464 13.20 8.24 -21.48
CA ILE A 464 13.05 7.43 -22.71
C ILE A 464 11.70 7.67 -23.42
N PHE A 465 10.69 8.10 -22.67
CA PHE A 465 9.36 8.42 -23.18
C PHE A 465 9.01 9.92 -23.06
N ALA A 466 9.98 10.78 -22.80
CA ALA A 466 9.82 12.22 -22.85
C ALA A 466 9.96 12.68 -24.32
N PHE A 467 8.83 12.68 -25.04
CA PHE A 467 8.72 13.18 -26.42
C PHE A 467 8.06 14.55 -26.42
#